data_d8ed8c8b26e294188b83dbca90a1b180
#
_entry.id   d8ed8c8b26e294188b83dbca90a1b180
#
_cell.length_a   1.000
_cell.length_b   1.000
_cell.length_c   1.000
_cell.angle_alpha   90.00
_cell.angle_beta   90.00
_cell.angle_gamma   90.00
#
_symmetry.space_group_name_H-M   'P 1'
#
loop_
_entity.id
_entity.type
_entity.pdbx_description
1 polymer ?
#
loop_
_entity_poly.entity_id
_entity_poly.type
_entity_poly.pdbx_seq_one_letter_code
_entity_poly.pdbx_strand_id
1 'polypeptide(L)'
;MAEQLTPVAIVRAFTQAWTSHDMDTAAGYIADDVVFDGPLGHTDGKQAYIEGLNGIAQAVALTGAKIIAAFGDDTQALIMYDLLTERFGALTCAKLFTIRDGKIQTDRLTFDSYKVRQPQG
;
A
#
# COMPACT_ATOMS: atom_id res chain seq x y z
N MET A 1 -19.26 9.06 19.94
CA MET A 1 -18.75 9.72 18.74
C MET A 1 -17.45 9.04 18.33
N ALA A 2 -17.40 8.51 17.13
CA ALA A 2 -16.20 7.86 16.66
C ALA A 2 -15.11 8.90 16.41
N GLU A 3 -13.93 8.66 16.97
CA GLU A 3 -12.78 9.50 16.66
C GLU A 3 -12.34 9.25 15.23
N GLN A 4 -12.06 10.32 14.51
CA GLN A 4 -11.52 10.21 13.17
C GLN A 4 -10.04 9.84 13.28
N LEU A 5 -9.64 8.78 12.58
CA LEU A 5 -8.24 8.35 12.57
C LEU A 5 -7.37 9.38 11.85
N THR A 6 -6.16 9.58 12.35
CA THR A 6 -5.16 10.40 11.66
C THR A 6 -4.71 9.72 10.37
N PRO A 7 -4.21 10.48 9.38
CA PRO A 7 -3.63 9.87 8.18
C PRO A 7 -2.57 8.79 8.49
N VAL A 8 -1.69 9.02 9.45
CA VAL A 8 -0.68 8.02 9.84
C VAL A 8 -1.35 6.74 10.34
N ALA A 9 -2.36 6.86 11.19
CA ALA A 9 -3.08 5.68 11.71
C ALA A 9 -3.77 4.91 10.59
N ILE A 10 -4.37 5.63 9.64
CA ILE A 10 -5.04 5.01 8.48
C ILE A 10 -4.04 4.22 7.63
N VAL A 11 -2.90 4.82 7.28
CA VAL A 11 -1.94 4.14 6.40
C VAL A 11 -1.26 2.96 7.09
N ARG A 12 -1.04 3.03 8.41
CA ARG A 12 -0.55 1.88 9.18
C ARG A 12 -1.56 0.74 9.16
N ALA A 13 -2.82 1.02 9.47
CA ALA A 13 -3.87 0.02 9.49
C ALA A 13 -4.09 -0.59 8.10
N PHE A 14 -4.12 0.24 7.07
CA PHE A 14 -4.25 -0.20 5.69
C PHE A 14 -3.10 -1.13 5.28
N THR A 15 -1.85 -0.72 5.57
CA THR A 15 -0.67 -1.51 5.21
C THR A 15 -0.69 -2.87 5.89
N GLN A 16 -0.99 -2.91 7.20
CA GLN A 16 -1.09 -4.18 7.92
C GLN A 16 -2.20 -5.07 7.35
N ALA A 17 -3.33 -4.49 7.00
CA ALA A 17 -4.46 -5.27 6.50
C ALA A 17 -4.15 -5.92 5.15
N TRP A 18 -3.74 -5.14 4.14
CA TRP A 18 -3.54 -5.71 2.81
C TRP A 18 -2.34 -6.66 2.76
N THR A 19 -1.29 -6.41 3.55
CA THR A 19 -0.12 -7.28 3.56
C THR A 19 -0.33 -8.56 4.37
N SER A 20 -1.36 -8.63 5.18
CA SER A 20 -1.77 -9.85 5.88
C SER A 20 -2.90 -10.58 5.16
N HIS A 21 -3.17 -10.22 3.91
CA HIS A 21 -4.22 -10.81 3.06
C HIS A 21 -5.64 -10.55 3.57
N ASP A 22 -5.84 -9.46 4.33
CA ASP A 22 -7.16 -9.02 4.80
C ASP A 22 -7.64 -7.85 3.95
N MET A 23 -7.98 -8.14 2.69
CA MET A 23 -8.38 -7.10 1.74
C MET A 23 -9.73 -6.47 2.10
N ASP A 24 -10.61 -7.21 2.77
CA ASP A 24 -11.90 -6.64 3.20
C ASP A 24 -11.70 -5.47 4.17
N THR A 25 -10.81 -5.63 5.15
CA THR A 25 -10.46 -4.53 6.05
C THR A 25 -9.75 -3.41 5.31
N ALA A 26 -8.78 -3.75 4.47
CA ALA A 26 -8.02 -2.75 3.70
C ALA A 26 -8.94 -1.92 2.81
N ALA A 27 -9.91 -2.55 2.16
CA ALA A 27 -10.85 -1.86 1.26
C ALA A 27 -11.64 -0.76 1.96
N GLY A 28 -11.90 -0.91 3.25
CA GLY A 28 -12.61 0.10 4.04
C GLY A 28 -11.87 1.43 4.14
N TYR A 29 -10.56 1.45 3.90
CA TYR A 29 -9.76 2.68 3.95
C TYR A 29 -9.54 3.32 2.58
N ILE A 30 -10.12 2.79 1.51
CA ILE A 30 -9.83 3.22 0.13
C ILE A 30 -11.00 4.03 -0.41
N ALA A 31 -10.70 5.22 -0.97
CA ALA A 31 -11.72 6.04 -1.65
C ALA A 31 -12.09 5.40 -2.99
N ASP A 32 -13.35 5.61 -3.42
CA ASP A 32 -13.83 5.03 -4.68
C ASP A 32 -13.04 5.51 -5.90
N ASP A 33 -12.55 6.75 -5.86
CA ASP A 33 -11.80 7.39 -6.95
C ASP A 33 -10.29 7.44 -6.69
N VAL A 34 -9.76 6.51 -5.90
CA VAL A 34 -8.34 6.45 -5.56
C VAL A 34 -7.48 6.39 -6.82
N VAL A 35 -6.33 7.06 -6.79
CA VAL A 35 -5.33 7.02 -7.86
C VAL A 35 -4.03 6.47 -7.30
N PHE A 36 -3.49 5.49 -7.98
CA PHE A 36 -2.21 4.87 -7.62
C PHE A 36 -1.17 5.09 -8.71
N ASP A 37 0.04 5.48 -8.30
CA ASP A 37 1.21 5.57 -9.16
C ASP A 37 2.38 4.83 -8.54
N GLY A 38 3.06 4.00 -9.32
CA GLY A 38 4.24 3.28 -8.86
C GLY A 38 5.15 2.88 -10.01
N PRO A 39 6.30 2.25 -9.69
CA PRO A 39 7.28 1.87 -10.71
C PRO A 39 6.76 0.84 -11.70
N LEU A 40 5.74 0.08 -11.34
CA LEU A 40 5.20 -0.99 -12.18
C LEU A 40 3.90 -0.61 -12.87
N GLY A 41 3.34 0.58 -12.58
CA GLY A 41 2.12 1.01 -13.26
C GLY A 41 1.32 2.06 -12.54
N HIS A 42 0.17 2.35 -13.12
CA HIS A 42 -0.78 3.36 -12.67
C HIS A 42 -2.17 2.74 -12.67
N THR A 43 -2.98 3.03 -11.65
CA THR A 43 -4.38 2.62 -11.64
C THR A 43 -5.28 3.78 -11.22
N ASP A 44 -6.48 3.82 -11.79
CA ASP A 44 -7.55 4.74 -11.43
C ASP A 44 -8.72 3.94 -10.89
N GLY A 45 -9.22 4.32 -9.71
CA GLY A 45 -10.40 3.72 -9.10
C GLY A 45 -10.08 2.59 -8.15
N LYS A 46 -11.02 2.35 -7.24
CA LYS A 46 -10.86 1.42 -6.13
C LYS A 46 -10.69 -0.03 -6.61
N GLN A 47 -11.50 -0.47 -7.56
CA GLN A 47 -11.45 -1.85 -8.03
C GLN A 47 -10.09 -2.16 -8.66
N ALA A 48 -9.60 -1.29 -9.54
CA ALA A 48 -8.29 -1.48 -10.19
C ALA A 48 -7.15 -1.47 -9.17
N TYR A 49 -7.25 -0.62 -8.15
CA TYR A 49 -6.26 -0.56 -7.09
C TYR A 49 -6.21 -1.86 -6.29
N ILE A 50 -7.37 -2.38 -5.89
CA ILE A 50 -7.46 -3.65 -5.16
C ILE A 50 -6.92 -4.81 -6.01
N GLU A 51 -7.27 -4.86 -7.29
CA GLU A 51 -6.75 -5.87 -8.21
C GLU A 51 -5.23 -5.80 -8.32
N GLY A 52 -4.68 -4.58 -8.36
CA GLY A 52 -3.24 -4.36 -8.38
C GLY A 52 -2.55 -4.85 -7.11
N LEU A 53 -3.11 -4.57 -5.94
CA LEU A 53 -2.58 -5.06 -4.67
C LEU A 53 -2.59 -6.58 -4.61
N ASN A 54 -3.69 -7.20 -5.00
CA ASN A 54 -3.79 -8.66 -5.03
C ASN A 54 -2.82 -9.26 -6.05
N GLY A 55 -2.65 -8.61 -7.19
CA GLY A 55 -1.71 -9.06 -8.22
C GLY A 55 -0.27 -9.05 -7.75
N ILE A 56 0.17 -7.98 -7.07
CA ILE A 56 1.54 -7.94 -6.56
C ILE A 56 1.73 -8.95 -5.42
N ALA A 57 0.74 -9.10 -4.55
CA ALA A 57 0.80 -10.06 -3.47
C ALA A 57 1.04 -11.49 -3.99
N GLN A 58 0.37 -11.87 -5.06
CA GLN A 58 0.57 -13.18 -5.70
C GLN A 58 1.92 -13.26 -6.39
N ALA A 59 2.29 -12.23 -7.14
CA ALA A 59 3.53 -12.22 -7.94
C ALA A 59 4.77 -12.37 -7.09
N VAL A 60 4.78 -11.79 -5.89
CA VAL A 60 5.95 -11.84 -4.99
C VAL A 60 5.85 -12.91 -3.92
N ALA A 61 4.74 -13.64 -3.84
CA ALA A 61 4.45 -14.57 -2.74
C ALA A 61 4.55 -13.87 -1.39
N LEU A 62 3.65 -12.92 -1.19
CA LEU A 62 3.62 -12.02 -0.03
C LEU A 62 3.36 -12.79 1.27
N THR A 63 4.18 -12.56 2.30
CA THR A 63 4.01 -13.17 3.61
C THR A 63 3.71 -12.17 4.73
N GLY A 64 3.87 -10.87 4.49
CA GLY A 64 3.60 -9.85 5.49
C GLY A 64 4.35 -8.56 5.23
N ALA A 65 4.38 -7.69 6.22
CA ALA A 65 5.13 -6.45 6.15
C ALA A 65 5.70 -6.09 7.51
N LYS A 66 6.84 -5.41 7.48
CA LYS A 66 7.44 -4.80 8.66
C LYS A 66 7.45 -3.28 8.45
N ILE A 67 6.64 -2.56 9.21
CA ILE A 67 6.63 -1.10 9.14
C ILE A 67 7.87 -0.56 9.82
N ILE A 68 8.65 0.24 9.10
CA ILE A 68 9.88 0.85 9.59
C ILE A 68 9.55 2.18 10.26
N ALA A 69 8.80 3.06 9.57
CA ALA A 69 8.43 4.37 10.08
C ALA A 69 7.23 4.91 9.31
N ALA A 70 6.46 5.77 9.97
CA ALA A 70 5.37 6.50 9.31
C ALA A 70 5.27 7.89 9.93
N PHE A 71 5.09 8.90 9.08
CA PHE A 71 4.98 10.30 9.47
C PHE A 71 3.89 10.95 8.63
N GLY A 72 3.26 11.97 9.16
CA GLY A 72 2.24 12.67 8.38
C GLY A 72 1.68 13.88 9.10
N ASP A 73 0.76 14.54 8.40
CA ASP A 73 0.01 15.68 8.92
C ASP A 73 -1.49 15.40 8.78
N ASP A 74 -2.31 16.45 8.72
CA ASP A 74 -3.77 16.31 8.69
C ASP A 74 -4.31 15.78 7.37
N THR A 75 -3.52 15.81 6.28
CA THR A 75 -4.00 15.48 4.94
C THR A 75 -3.19 14.41 4.23
N GLN A 76 -1.98 14.10 4.72
CA GLN A 76 -1.14 13.11 4.04
C GLN A 76 -0.24 12.37 5.01
N ALA A 77 0.24 11.22 4.57
CA ALA A 77 1.16 10.40 5.35
C ALA A 77 2.16 9.70 4.45
N LEU A 78 3.39 9.60 4.95
CA LEU A 78 4.47 8.86 4.33
C LEU A 78 4.75 7.63 5.20
N ILE A 79 4.87 6.47 4.57
CA ILE A 79 5.21 5.23 5.27
C ILE A 79 6.36 4.53 4.56
N MET A 80 7.33 4.06 5.35
CA MET A 80 8.39 3.19 4.86
C MET A 80 8.22 1.82 5.50
N TYR A 81 8.23 0.77 4.70
CA TYR A 81 8.04 -0.58 5.20
C TYR A 81 8.77 -1.59 4.33
N ASP A 82 9.11 -2.73 4.93
CA ASP A 82 9.61 -3.88 4.19
C ASP A 82 8.43 -4.77 3.83
N LEU A 83 8.23 -4.99 2.54
CA LEU A 83 7.29 -5.98 2.03
C LEU A 83 8.00 -7.34 2.10
N LEU A 84 7.46 -8.25 2.91
CA LEU A 84 8.09 -9.54 3.15
C LEU A 84 7.56 -10.56 2.14
N THR A 85 8.46 -11.13 1.36
CA THR A 85 8.10 -12.03 0.27
C THR A 85 8.91 -13.30 0.32
N GLU A 86 8.32 -14.42 -0.10
CA GLU A 86 9.07 -15.66 -0.27
C GLU A 86 9.98 -15.60 -1.50
N ARG A 87 9.52 -14.89 -2.54
CA ARG A 87 10.20 -14.90 -3.83
C ARG A 87 11.44 -14.01 -3.87
N PHE A 88 11.39 -12.85 -3.21
CA PHE A 88 12.43 -11.82 -3.32
C PHE A 88 12.99 -11.38 -1.96
N GLY A 89 12.57 -12.01 -0.86
CA GLY A 89 12.95 -11.55 0.47
C GLY A 89 12.25 -10.25 0.85
N ALA A 90 12.92 -9.40 1.61
CA ALA A 90 12.38 -8.11 2.02
C ALA A 90 12.58 -7.07 0.91
N LEU A 91 11.49 -6.43 0.49
CA LEU A 91 11.51 -5.35 -0.50
C LEU A 91 11.16 -4.05 0.23
N THR A 92 12.13 -3.16 0.39
CA THR A 92 11.87 -1.89 1.08
C THR A 92 11.09 -0.96 0.16
N CYS A 93 9.95 -0.50 0.66
CA CYS A 93 9.01 0.36 -0.06
C CYS A 93 8.79 1.64 0.72
N ALA A 94 8.54 2.73 0.00
CA ALA A 94 8.04 3.98 0.57
C ALA A 94 6.82 4.42 -0.21
N LYS A 95 5.78 4.86 0.50
CA LYS A 95 4.54 5.34 -0.10
C LYS A 95 4.15 6.69 0.49
N LEU A 96 3.73 7.59 -0.39
CA LEU A 96 3.08 8.83 0.01
C LEU A 96 1.59 8.72 -0.29
N PHE A 97 0.78 8.89 0.74
CA PHE A 97 -0.68 8.85 0.63
C PHE A 97 -1.26 10.23 0.89
N THR A 98 -2.30 10.61 0.14
CA THR A 98 -3.18 11.69 0.56
C THR A 98 -4.48 11.09 1.06
N ILE A 99 -5.01 11.70 2.13
CA ILE A 99 -6.19 11.20 2.84
C ILE A 99 -7.25 12.30 2.81
N ARG A 100 -8.49 11.93 2.48
CA ARG A 100 -9.64 12.84 2.54
C ARG A 100 -10.84 12.06 3.05
N ASP A 101 -11.55 12.64 4.03
CA ASP A 101 -12.74 12.03 4.64
C ASP A 101 -12.46 10.62 5.16
N GLY A 102 -11.28 10.42 5.76
CA GLY A 102 -10.90 9.14 6.34
C GLY A 102 -10.53 8.07 5.33
N LYS A 103 -10.36 8.42 4.05
CA LYS A 103 -10.08 7.46 2.97
C LYS A 103 -8.80 7.84 2.23
N ILE A 104 -8.10 6.82 1.74
CA ILE A 104 -6.94 7.00 0.89
C ILE A 104 -7.39 7.50 -0.48
N GLN A 105 -6.95 8.70 -0.84
CA GLN A 105 -7.30 9.33 -2.09
C GLN A 105 -6.25 9.08 -3.16
N THR A 106 -4.96 9.15 -2.78
CA THR A 106 -3.84 8.83 -3.69
C THR A 106 -2.81 7.99 -2.95
N ASP A 107 -2.13 7.15 -3.69
CA ASP A 107 -1.03 6.30 -3.21
C ASP A 107 0.09 6.39 -4.24
N ARG A 108 1.23 6.95 -3.84
CA ARG A 108 2.41 7.03 -4.70
C ARG A 108 3.51 6.17 -4.09
N LEU A 109 3.87 5.11 -4.82
CA LEU A 109 4.83 4.09 -4.38
C LEU A 109 6.19 4.31 -5.03
N THR A 110 7.26 4.14 -4.24
CA THR A 110 8.61 3.99 -4.77
C THR A 110 9.29 2.78 -4.12
N PHE A 111 9.97 1.99 -4.92
CA PHE A 111 10.83 0.90 -4.46
C PHE A 111 11.76 0.51 -5.59
N ASP A 112 12.84 -0.20 -5.26
CA ASP A 112 13.73 -0.74 -6.29
C ASP A 112 13.07 -1.97 -6.94
N SER A 113 12.54 -1.79 -8.14
CA SER A 113 11.79 -2.82 -8.84
C SER A 113 12.66 -3.76 -9.68
N TYR A 114 13.99 -3.61 -9.60
CA TYR A 114 14.90 -4.36 -10.47
C TYR A 114 14.68 -5.88 -10.38
N LYS A 115 14.68 -6.43 -9.16
CA LYS A 115 14.49 -7.87 -8.96
C LYS A 115 13.14 -8.37 -9.46
N VAL A 116 12.08 -7.57 -9.22
CA VAL A 116 10.71 -7.92 -9.58
C VAL A 116 10.53 -7.92 -11.10
N ARG A 117 11.26 -7.05 -11.80
CA ARG A 117 11.16 -6.92 -13.26
C ARG A 117 12.08 -7.87 -14.02
N GLN A 118 12.99 -8.59 -13.33
CA GLN A 118 13.90 -9.51 -14.00
C GLN A 118 13.13 -10.72 -14.52
N PRO A 119 13.48 -11.23 -15.72
CA PRO A 119 12.91 -12.49 -16.20
C PRO A 119 13.21 -13.62 -15.21
N GLN A 120 12.18 -14.42 -14.93
CA GLN A 120 12.33 -15.62 -14.11
C GLN A 120 12.71 -16.77 -15.03
N GLY A 121 13.98 -17.14 -15.01
CA GLY A 121 14.42 -18.19 -15.92
C GLY A 121 15.30 -19.19 -15.27
#